data_9044449a53ba398829d3a5e1da7e565c
#
_entry.id   9044449a53ba398829d3a5e1da7e565c
#
_cell.length_a   1.000
_cell.length_b   1.000
_cell.length_c   1.000
_cell.angle_alpha   90.00
_cell.angle_beta   90.00
_cell.angle_gamma   90.00
#
_symmetry.space_group_name_H-M   'P 1'
#
loop_
_entity.id
_entity.type
_entity.pdbx_description
1 polymer ?
#
loop_
_entity_poly.entity_id
_entity_poly.type
_entity_poly.pdbx_seq_one_letter_code
_entity_poly.pdbx_strand_id
1 'polypeptide(L)'
;MSNIVFLDVDGTLIELPASAAKAVDQARAHGHKVYICTGCSKAEILQRNLCDLDGMIGGNGAYVEDNNHVVMHQCLSKEDVKNIVDWCNERHIGFYLEANSGMYCNDYMLEQGPETMVKYAKGKGASLENAKSSAQHFIDGFIHLQGDELYRDDVNKISFILRTYQDHLDSKVDFPHLVANTWGGKGEVALFGDLGPTGITKRHAIEVLLDYLHADAKDTISFGDAKIDLSMFECCAYNVAMGNGGFEIKEAADYITDDVNEDGLYNAFKYLKLI
;
A
#
# COMPACT_ATOMS: atom_id res chain seq x y z
N MET A 1 13.56 -1.54 26.15
CA MET A 1 13.90 -0.60 25.08
C MET A 1 12.65 -0.39 24.26
N SER A 2 12.42 0.81 23.78
CA SER A 2 11.27 1.10 22.90
C SER A 2 11.64 0.74 21.46
N ASN A 3 10.78 -0.03 20.78
CA ASN A 3 10.95 -0.34 19.37
C ASN A 3 9.98 0.50 18.53
N ILE A 4 10.33 0.69 17.26
CA ILE A 4 9.47 1.27 16.24
C ILE A 4 9.05 0.13 15.31
N VAL A 5 7.76 -0.14 15.22
CA VAL A 5 7.19 -1.25 14.48
C VAL A 5 6.49 -0.72 13.24
N PHE A 6 6.83 -1.27 12.07
CA PHE A 6 6.20 -0.98 10.79
C PHE A 6 5.38 -2.17 10.34
N LEU A 7 4.10 -1.97 10.11
CA LEU A 7 3.16 -2.99 9.68
C LEU A 7 2.68 -2.70 8.27
N ASP A 8 2.84 -3.64 7.34
CA ASP A 8 2.05 -3.58 6.11
C ASP A 8 0.56 -3.76 6.44
N VAL A 9 -0.31 -3.43 5.51
CA VAL A 9 -1.75 -3.48 5.72
C VAL A 9 -2.37 -4.71 5.05
N ASP A 10 -2.24 -4.83 3.74
CA ASP A 10 -2.87 -5.88 2.95
C ASP A 10 -2.16 -7.23 3.18
N GLY A 11 -2.84 -8.21 3.78
CA GLY A 11 -2.24 -9.51 4.13
C GLY A 11 -1.45 -9.54 5.45
N THR A 12 -1.30 -8.41 6.12
CA THR A 12 -0.59 -8.29 7.41
C THR A 12 -1.52 -7.77 8.52
N LEU A 13 -2.21 -6.66 8.26
CA LEU A 13 -3.08 -5.98 9.23
C LEU A 13 -4.57 -6.00 8.85
N ILE A 14 -4.94 -6.25 7.58
CA ILE A 14 -6.33 -6.30 7.13
C ILE A 14 -7.02 -7.58 7.56
N GLU A 15 -8.32 -7.44 7.87
CA GLU A 15 -9.19 -8.44 8.48
C GLU A 15 -8.75 -8.79 9.91
N LEU A 16 -8.35 -7.75 10.64
CA LEU A 16 -7.89 -7.84 12.02
C LEU A 16 -8.74 -8.82 12.84
N PRO A 17 -8.20 -10.00 13.18
CA PRO A 17 -8.68 -10.65 14.37
C PRO A 17 -8.60 -9.63 15.51
N ALA A 18 -9.57 -9.61 16.39
CA ALA A 18 -9.56 -8.74 17.58
C ALA A 18 -8.24 -8.82 18.38
N SER A 19 -7.50 -9.92 18.20
CA SER A 19 -6.15 -10.17 18.72
C SER A 19 -5.08 -9.23 18.16
N ALA A 20 -5.11 -8.89 16.86
CA ALA A 20 -4.11 -8.03 16.25
C ALA A 20 -4.25 -6.58 16.74
N ALA A 21 -5.49 -6.02 16.77
CA ALA A 21 -5.74 -4.72 17.35
C ALA A 21 -5.30 -4.66 18.82
N LYS A 22 -5.62 -5.70 19.60
CA LYS A 22 -5.18 -5.83 20.98
C LYS A 22 -3.67 -5.88 21.12
N ALA A 23 -2.96 -6.56 20.21
CA ALA A 23 -1.50 -6.61 20.23
C ALA A 23 -0.90 -5.23 19.98
N VAL A 24 -1.42 -4.47 19.02
CA VAL A 24 -1.00 -3.09 18.74
C VAL A 24 -1.22 -2.20 19.97
N ASP A 25 -2.41 -2.24 20.58
CA ASP A 25 -2.72 -1.44 21.78
C ASP A 25 -1.78 -1.77 22.93
N GLN A 26 -1.50 -3.05 23.19
CA GLN A 26 -0.60 -3.50 24.24
C GLN A 26 0.85 -3.06 23.97
N ALA A 27 1.35 -3.20 22.74
CA ALA A 27 2.69 -2.76 22.38
C ALA A 27 2.85 -1.25 22.57
N ARG A 28 1.87 -0.45 22.18
CA ARG A 28 1.86 1.01 22.41
C ARG A 28 1.81 1.33 23.91
N ALA A 29 1.02 0.61 24.69
CA ALA A 29 0.99 0.75 26.15
C ALA A 29 2.33 0.40 26.82
N HIS A 30 3.14 -0.47 26.22
CA HIS A 30 4.51 -0.77 26.67
C HIS A 30 5.55 0.25 26.18
N GLY A 31 5.12 1.29 25.46
CA GLY A 31 5.97 2.39 24.99
C GLY A 31 6.64 2.14 23.65
N HIS A 32 6.21 1.12 22.89
CA HIS A 32 6.59 0.96 21.49
C HIS A 32 5.80 1.92 20.61
N LYS A 33 6.36 2.35 19.51
CA LYS A 33 5.64 3.08 18.46
C LYS A 33 5.25 2.13 17.34
N VAL A 34 4.01 2.23 16.85
CA VAL A 34 3.49 1.36 15.80
C VAL A 34 2.93 2.19 14.65
N TYR A 35 3.47 2.00 13.46
CA TYR A 35 3.09 2.68 12.23
C TYR A 35 2.61 1.67 11.19
N ILE A 36 1.64 2.03 10.37
CA ILE A 36 1.41 1.32 9.11
C ILE A 36 2.40 1.82 8.05
N CYS A 37 2.78 0.91 7.14
CA CYS A 37 3.63 1.21 6.00
C CYS A 37 3.09 0.49 4.76
N THR A 38 2.24 1.18 3.97
CA THR A 38 1.39 0.58 2.97
C THR A 38 1.51 1.22 1.60
N GLY A 39 1.10 0.47 0.57
CA GLY A 39 0.88 0.98 -0.79
C GLY A 39 -0.37 1.87 -0.93
N CYS A 40 -1.32 1.76 0.00
CA CYS A 40 -2.57 2.52 -0.03
C CYS A 40 -2.37 4.00 0.32
N SER A 41 -3.20 4.86 -0.26
CA SER A 41 -3.27 6.27 0.12
C SER A 41 -3.92 6.46 1.49
N LYS A 42 -3.74 7.64 2.10
CA LYS A 42 -4.44 7.98 3.36
C LYS A 42 -5.96 7.85 3.21
N ALA A 43 -6.52 8.27 2.08
CA ALA A 43 -7.95 8.16 1.83
C ALA A 43 -8.45 6.71 1.84
N GLU A 44 -7.70 5.77 1.28
CA GLU A 44 -8.03 4.34 1.33
C GLU A 44 -7.95 3.79 2.75
N ILE A 45 -6.93 4.17 3.50
CA ILE A 45 -6.76 3.73 4.88
C ILE A 45 -7.87 4.24 5.80
N LEU A 46 -8.32 5.48 5.63
CA LEU A 46 -9.41 6.04 6.42
C LEU A 46 -10.77 5.35 6.18
N GLN A 47 -10.94 4.68 5.03
CA GLN A 47 -12.13 3.85 4.76
C GLN A 47 -12.07 2.47 5.47
N ARG A 48 -10.89 2.09 5.96
CA ARG A 48 -10.66 0.84 6.68
C ARG A 48 -10.68 1.13 8.17
N ASN A 49 -11.50 0.46 8.91
CA ASN A 49 -11.65 0.66 10.36
C ASN A 49 -10.46 0.00 11.12
N LEU A 50 -9.26 0.57 10.95
CA LEU A 50 -8.06 0.09 11.62
C LEU A 50 -8.03 0.55 13.09
N CYS A 51 -7.21 -0.15 13.91
CA CYS A 51 -6.93 0.26 15.29
C CYS A 51 -6.13 1.57 15.36
N ASP A 52 -6.05 2.17 16.55
CA ASP A 52 -5.25 3.35 16.79
C ASP A 52 -3.76 3.07 16.61
N LEU A 53 -3.08 3.92 15.85
CA LEU A 53 -1.67 3.83 15.49
C LEU A 53 -0.96 5.15 15.82
N ASP A 54 0.36 5.13 15.89
CA ASP A 54 1.14 6.36 16.11
C ASP A 54 1.29 7.20 14.84
N GLY A 55 1.05 6.62 13.68
CA GLY A 55 1.06 7.30 12.38
C GLY A 55 1.08 6.34 11.22
N MET A 56 1.40 6.87 10.03
CA MET A 56 1.38 6.09 8.80
C MET A 56 2.45 6.51 7.79
N ILE A 57 2.86 5.53 7.01
CA ILE A 57 3.53 5.69 5.71
C ILE A 57 2.56 5.16 4.66
N GLY A 58 2.09 6.02 3.76
CA GLY A 58 1.12 5.70 2.71
C GLY A 58 1.65 5.95 1.31
N GLY A 59 0.91 5.48 0.28
CA GLY A 59 1.25 5.70 -1.13
C GLY A 59 2.62 5.15 -1.52
N ASN A 60 3.00 3.96 -1.01
CA ASN A 60 4.35 3.37 -1.19
C ASN A 60 5.50 4.25 -0.71
N GLY A 61 5.26 5.14 0.24
CA GLY A 61 6.26 6.05 0.79
C GLY A 61 6.09 7.50 0.36
N ALA A 62 5.06 7.85 -0.42
CA ALA A 62 4.79 9.22 -0.82
C ALA A 62 4.32 10.11 0.34
N TYR A 63 3.76 9.51 1.37
CA TYR A 63 3.20 10.20 2.54
C TYR A 63 3.73 9.62 3.84
N VAL A 64 4.16 10.48 4.76
CA VAL A 64 4.64 10.12 6.10
C VAL A 64 3.96 11.01 7.13
N GLU A 65 3.36 10.41 8.14
CA GLU A 65 2.66 11.08 9.23
C GLU A 65 3.05 10.47 10.58
N ASP A 66 3.31 11.32 11.58
CA ASP A 66 3.48 10.97 12.99
C ASP A 66 2.45 11.75 13.83
N ASN A 67 1.60 11.06 14.59
CA ASN A 67 0.58 11.66 15.47
C ASN A 67 -0.22 12.81 14.83
N ASN A 68 -0.74 12.58 13.62
CA ASN A 68 -1.46 13.57 12.80
C ASN A 68 -0.60 14.75 12.31
N HIS A 69 0.72 14.73 12.49
CA HIS A 69 1.63 15.70 11.90
C HIS A 69 2.22 15.15 10.60
N VAL A 70 2.04 15.88 9.51
CA VAL A 70 2.62 15.50 8.20
C VAL A 70 4.12 15.76 8.23
N VAL A 71 4.91 14.70 8.18
CA VAL A 71 6.38 14.74 8.14
C VAL A 71 6.87 14.93 6.70
N MET A 72 6.23 14.20 5.76
CA MET A 72 6.55 14.28 4.34
C MET A 72 5.30 14.02 3.50
N HIS A 73 5.16 14.76 2.40
CA HIS A 73 4.21 14.47 1.34
C HIS A 73 4.83 14.81 -0.01
N GLN A 74 5.14 13.78 -0.80
CA GLN A 74 5.74 13.90 -2.13
C GLN A 74 4.76 13.36 -3.18
N CYS A 75 4.19 14.28 -3.95
CA CYS A 75 3.22 14.00 -5.01
C CYS A 75 3.90 13.90 -6.37
N LEU A 76 3.19 13.31 -7.33
CA LEU A 76 3.46 13.52 -8.75
C LEU A 76 3.38 15.01 -9.08
N SER A 77 4.17 15.48 -10.03
CA SER A 77 4.03 16.84 -10.53
C SER A 77 2.67 17.02 -11.23
N LYS A 78 2.12 18.22 -11.20
CA LYS A 78 0.86 18.51 -11.91
C LYS A 78 0.96 18.24 -13.41
N GLU A 79 2.14 18.42 -13.99
CA GLU A 79 2.42 18.13 -15.39
C GLU A 79 2.39 16.62 -15.64
N ASP A 80 3.00 15.81 -14.77
CA ASP A 80 2.95 14.35 -14.87
C ASP A 80 1.53 13.82 -14.72
N VAL A 81 0.78 14.33 -13.73
CA VAL A 81 -0.64 13.94 -13.56
C VAL A 81 -1.42 14.23 -14.82
N LYS A 82 -1.29 15.43 -15.40
CA LYS A 82 -1.95 15.78 -16.65
C LYS A 82 -1.57 14.85 -17.79
N ASN A 83 -0.28 14.61 -17.98
CA ASN A 83 0.23 13.78 -19.07
C ASN A 83 -0.26 12.32 -18.94
N ILE A 84 -0.28 11.76 -17.73
CA ILE A 84 -0.78 10.40 -17.47
C ILE A 84 -2.29 10.32 -17.69
N VAL A 85 -3.04 11.30 -17.20
CA VAL A 85 -4.51 11.39 -17.39
C VAL A 85 -4.85 11.44 -18.87
N ASP A 86 -4.17 12.28 -19.64
CA ASP A 86 -4.37 12.40 -21.10
C ASP A 86 -4.00 11.08 -21.79
N TRP A 87 -2.86 10.50 -21.44
CA TRP A 87 -2.39 9.21 -21.97
C TRP A 87 -3.39 8.08 -21.76
N CYS A 88 -3.98 8.00 -20.55
CA CYS A 88 -5.00 7.00 -20.25
C CYS A 88 -6.31 7.27 -21.00
N ASN A 89 -6.78 8.52 -21.04
CA ASN A 89 -8.03 8.89 -21.71
C ASN A 89 -7.96 8.67 -23.23
N GLU A 90 -6.86 9.05 -23.88
CA GLU A 90 -6.65 8.81 -25.32
C GLU A 90 -6.68 7.32 -25.67
N ARG A 91 -6.26 6.46 -24.74
CA ARG A 91 -6.24 4.99 -24.91
C ARG A 91 -7.51 4.30 -24.39
N HIS A 92 -8.48 5.05 -23.86
CA HIS A 92 -9.69 4.53 -23.22
C HIS A 92 -9.39 3.54 -22.07
N ILE A 93 -8.38 3.88 -21.27
CA ILE A 93 -7.96 3.10 -20.10
C ILE A 93 -8.64 3.64 -18.85
N GLY A 94 -9.27 2.75 -18.07
CA GLY A 94 -9.77 3.06 -16.74
C GLY A 94 -8.62 3.31 -15.77
N PHE A 95 -8.63 4.45 -15.07
CA PHE A 95 -7.63 4.81 -14.07
C PHE A 95 -8.25 5.52 -12.88
N TYR A 96 -7.50 5.56 -11.79
CA TYR A 96 -7.81 6.42 -10.65
C TYR A 96 -6.56 7.05 -10.07
N LEU A 97 -6.73 8.26 -9.54
CA LEU A 97 -5.73 9.07 -8.88
C LEU A 97 -5.80 8.77 -7.38
N GLU A 98 -4.69 8.32 -6.82
CA GLU A 98 -4.57 8.02 -5.39
C GLU A 98 -4.04 9.25 -4.66
N ALA A 99 -4.93 10.02 -4.09
CA ALA A 99 -4.62 11.19 -3.27
C ALA A 99 -4.95 10.94 -1.79
N ASN A 100 -4.37 11.75 -0.90
CA ASN A 100 -4.74 11.67 0.52
C ASN A 100 -6.13 12.24 0.81
N SER A 101 -6.67 13.05 -0.10
CA SER A 101 -8.00 13.65 -0.05
C SER A 101 -9.11 12.75 -0.61
N GLY A 102 -8.76 11.72 -1.39
CA GLY A 102 -9.72 10.81 -2.01
C GLY A 102 -9.10 9.97 -3.12
N MET A 103 -9.87 9.02 -3.63
CA MET A 103 -9.58 8.26 -4.84
C MET A 103 -10.44 8.80 -5.97
N TYR A 104 -9.83 9.38 -7.00
CA TYR A 104 -10.55 10.08 -8.08
C TYR A 104 -10.43 9.32 -9.39
N CYS A 105 -11.54 8.96 -10.01
CA CYS A 105 -11.52 8.13 -11.21
C CYS A 105 -12.16 8.79 -12.44
N ASN A 106 -11.80 8.27 -13.64
CA ASN A 106 -12.44 8.62 -14.90
C ASN A 106 -13.62 7.70 -15.24
N ASP A 107 -14.36 8.02 -16.31
CA ASP A 107 -15.51 7.24 -16.79
C ASP A 107 -15.14 5.79 -17.09
N TYR A 108 -13.98 5.56 -17.71
CA TYR A 108 -13.52 4.22 -18.08
C TYR A 108 -13.25 3.32 -16.88
N MET A 109 -12.84 3.88 -15.72
CA MET A 109 -12.70 3.11 -14.50
C MET A 109 -14.04 2.61 -13.98
N LEU A 110 -15.08 3.42 -14.04
CA LEU A 110 -16.44 3.01 -13.65
C LEU A 110 -16.99 1.91 -14.57
N GLU A 111 -16.63 1.93 -15.85
CA GLU A 111 -17.02 0.93 -16.84
C GLU A 111 -16.23 -0.38 -16.71
N GLN A 112 -14.90 -0.31 -16.65
CA GLN A 112 -13.99 -1.46 -16.76
C GLN A 112 -13.60 -2.03 -15.38
N GLY A 113 -13.60 -1.18 -14.35
CA GLY A 113 -13.12 -1.50 -13.01
C GLY A 113 -13.86 -2.67 -12.33
N PRO A 114 -15.19 -2.71 -12.35
CA PRO A 114 -15.93 -3.78 -11.67
C PRO A 114 -15.54 -5.18 -12.12
N GLU A 115 -15.49 -5.42 -13.42
CA GLU A 115 -15.10 -6.73 -13.96
C GLU A 115 -13.64 -7.06 -13.69
N THR A 116 -12.75 -6.05 -13.84
CA THR A 116 -11.31 -6.21 -13.61
C THR A 116 -11.03 -6.53 -12.15
N MET A 117 -11.70 -5.86 -11.22
CA MET A 117 -11.53 -6.10 -9.78
C MET A 117 -12.07 -7.48 -9.34
N VAL A 118 -13.18 -7.93 -9.94
CA VAL A 118 -13.66 -9.32 -9.73
C VAL A 118 -12.61 -10.33 -10.21
N LYS A 119 -11.98 -10.11 -11.37
CA LYS A 119 -10.91 -10.97 -11.87
C LYS A 119 -9.70 -10.96 -10.93
N TYR A 120 -9.32 -9.78 -10.44
CA TYR A 120 -8.21 -9.61 -9.50
C TYR A 120 -8.46 -10.39 -8.20
N ALA A 121 -9.59 -10.16 -7.55
CA ALA A 121 -9.94 -10.83 -6.29
C ALA A 121 -10.04 -12.36 -6.44
N LYS A 122 -10.58 -12.84 -7.57
CA LYS A 122 -10.61 -14.29 -7.88
C LYS A 122 -9.21 -14.86 -8.08
N GLY A 123 -8.31 -14.11 -8.71
CA GLY A 123 -6.89 -14.48 -8.86
C GLY A 123 -6.18 -14.64 -7.51
N LYS A 124 -6.64 -13.90 -6.50
CA LYS A 124 -6.17 -14.00 -5.09
C LYS A 124 -6.92 -15.07 -4.28
N GLY A 125 -7.77 -15.88 -4.90
CA GLY A 125 -8.47 -17.00 -4.25
C GLY A 125 -9.84 -16.68 -3.65
N ALA A 126 -10.35 -15.45 -3.82
CA ALA A 126 -11.68 -15.10 -3.32
C ALA A 126 -12.80 -15.91 -4.01
N SER A 127 -13.85 -16.25 -3.26
CA SER A 127 -15.09 -16.78 -3.84
C SER A 127 -15.71 -15.74 -4.80
N LEU A 128 -16.58 -16.19 -5.73
CA LEU A 128 -17.22 -15.24 -6.65
C LEU A 128 -18.07 -14.20 -5.92
N GLU A 129 -18.72 -14.58 -4.83
CA GLU A 129 -19.55 -13.68 -4.02
C GLU A 129 -18.68 -12.63 -3.33
N ASN A 130 -17.61 -13.05 -2.65
CA ASN A 130 -16.66 -12.14 -2.01
C ASN A 130 -15.98 -11.23 -3.03
N ALA A 131 -15.57 -11.77 -4.19
CA ALA A 131 -14.95 -11.00 -5.26
C ALA A 131 -15.87 -9.88 -5.78
N LYS A 132 -17.17 -10.18 -5.95
CA LYS A 132 -18.16 -9.16 -6.35
C LYS A 132 -18.39 -8.11 -5.27
N SER A 133 -18.47 -8.53 -4.01
CA SER A 133 -18.62 -7.61 -2.88
C SER A 133 -17.41 -6.68 -2.76
N SER A 134 -16.20 -7.22 -2.83
CA SER A 134 -14.96 -6.43 -2.80
C SER A 134 -14.86 -5.46 -3.98
N ALA A 135 -15.23 -5.92 -5.19
CA ALA A 135 -15.23 -5.06 -6.37
C ALA A 135 -16.23 -3.90 -6.23
N GLN A 136 -17.42 -4.16 -5.71
CA GLN A 136 -18.42 -3.12 -5.49
C GLN A 136 -17.92 -2.10 -4.45
N HIS A 137 -17.40 -2.57 -3.32
CA HIS A 137 -16.85 -1.71 -2.28
C HIS A 137 -15.70 -0.83 -2.81
N PHE A 138 -14.82 -1.39 -3.63
CA PHE A 138 -13.73 -0.67 -4.25
C PHE A 138 -14.22 0.45 -5.18
N ILE A 139 -15.22 0.16 -6.02
CA ILE A 139 -15.82 1.15 -6.94
C ILE A 139 -16.61 2.23 -6.18
N ASP A 140 -17.34 1.85 -5.13
CA ASP A 140 -18.11 2.80 -4.30
C ASP A 140 -17.20 3.80 -3.57
N GLY A 141 -15.92 3.47 -3.39
CA GLY A 141 -14.91 4.35 -2.79
C GLY A 141 -14.41 5.46 -3.72
N PHE A 142 -14.74 5.43 -5.01
CA PHE A 142 -14.27 6.44 -5.96
C PHE A 142 -15.12 7.71 -5.99
N ILE A 143 -14.43 8.81 -6.18
CA ILE A 143 -15.02 10.11 -6.54
C ILE A 143 -14.84 10.26 -8.05
N HIS A 144 -15.94 10.27 -8.78
CA HIS A 144 -15.92 10.43 -10.23
C HIS A 144 -15.65 11.88 -10.61
N LEU A 145 -14.65 12.11 -11.47
CA LEU A 145 -14.27 13.42 -12.00
C LEU A 145 -14.16 13.37 -13.54
N GLN A 146 -14.30 14.52 -14.18
CA GLN A 146 -14.23 14.66 -15.63
C GLN A 146 -13.35 15.85 -16.05
N GLY A 147 -12.75 15.74 -17.23
CA GLY A 147 -11.99 16.83 -17.84
C GLY A 147 -10.87 17.34 -16.93
N ASP A 148 -10.78 18.67 -16.81
CA ASP A 148 -9.70 19.34 -16.08
C ASP A 148 -9.72 19.12 -14.57
N GLU A 149 -10.82 18.61 -13.99
CA GLU A 149 -10.90 18.26 -12.56
C GLU A 149 -9.97 17.10 -12.19
N LEU A 150 -9.57 16.28 -13.19
CA LEU A 150 -8.59 15.22 -13.02
C LEU A 150 -7.15 15.71 -12.98
N TYR A 151 -6.85 16.97 -13.35
CA TYR A 151 -5.48 17.52 -13.33
C TYR A 151 -5.13 18.08 -11.95
N ARG A 152 -5.00 17.17 -10.99
CA ARG A 152 -4.77 17.47 -9.57
C ARG A 152 -3.26 17.63 -9.26
N ASP A 153 -2.96 18.22 -8.12
CA ASP A 153 -1.60 18.46 -7.61
C ASP A 153 -1.32 17.79 -6.25
N ASP A 154 -2.26 16.94 -5.78
CA ASP A 154 -2.18 16.21 -4.52
C ASP A 154 -2.09 14.67 -4.70
N VAL A 155 -1.68 14.22 -5.87
CA VAL A 155 -1.70 12.80 -6.28
C VAL A 155 -0.41 12.09 -5.90
N ASN A 156 -0.51 11.03 -5.08
CA ASN A 156 0.63 10.20 -4.68
C ASN A 156 1.12 9.30 -5.82
N LYS A 157 0.19 8.65 -6.49
CA LYS A 157 0.40 7.80 -7.68
C LYS A 157 -0.90 7.66 -8.47
N ILE A 158 -0.80 7.15 -9.68
CA ILE A 158 -1.96 6.87 -10.55
C ILE A 158 -1.96 5.40 -10.88
N SER A 159 -3.05 4.71 -10.51
CA SER A 159 -3.28 3.32 -10.86
C SER A 159 -4.23 3.19 -12.04
N PHE A 160 -3.96 2.27 -12.95
CA PHE A 160 -4.72 2.09 -14.18
C PHE A 160 -4.88 0.62 -14.58
N ILE A 161 -5.93 0.32 -15.31
CA ILE A 161 -6.24 -1.02 -15.79
C ILE A 161 -5.29 -1.40 -16.92
N LEU A 162 -4.69 -2.57 -16.83
CA LEU A 162 -3.93 -3.18 -17.91
C LEU A 162 -4.86 -4.07 -18.74
N ARG A 163 -5.22 -3.62 -19.93
CA ARG A 163 -5.97 -4.44 -20.91
C ARG A 163 -5.11 -5.58 -21.41
N THR A 164 -3.80 -5.30 -21.54
CA THR A 164 -2.72 -6.26 -21.79
C THR A 164 -1.45 -5.83 -21.09
N TYR A 165 -0.47 -6.71 -20.94
CA TYR A 165 0.84 -6.36 -20.39
C TYR A 165 1.58 -5.29 -21.21
N GLN A 166 1.20 -5.09 -22.49
CA GLN A 166 1.76 -4.06 -23.34
C GLN A 166 1.47 -2.64 -22.80
N ASP A 167 0.29 -2.41 -22.21
CA ASP A 167 -0.02 -1.10 -21.58
C ASP A 167 1.00 -0.73 -20.48
N HIS A 168 1.50 -1.71 -19.71
CA HIS A 168 2.59 -1.49 -18.76
C HIS A 168 3.92 -1.19 -19.44
N LEU A 169 4.26 -1.91 -20.51
CA LEU A 169 5.51 -1.64 -21.25
C LEU A 169 5.49 -0.26 -21.89
N ASP A 170 4.36 0.12 -22.48
CA ASP A 170 4.15 1.44 -23.09
C ASP A 170 4.28 2.55 -22.03
N SER A 171 3.69 2.38 -20.85
CA SER A 171 3.81 3.36 -19.77
C SER A 171 5.27 3.61 -19.33
N LYS A 172 6.10 2.56 -19.33
CA LYS A 172 7.55 2.70 -19.03
C LYS A 172 8.31 3.46 -20.12
N VAL A 173 7.88 3.34 -21.35
CA VAL A 173 8.51 4.03 -22.50
C VAL A 173 8.08 5.50 -22.53
N ASP A 174 6.78 5.75 -22.31
CA ASP A 174 6.20 7.10 -22.40
C ASP A 174 6.52 7.95 -21.15
N PHE A 175 6.73 7.31 -19.98
CA PHE A 175 7.07 8.00 -18.70
C PHE A 175 8.38 7.46 -18.09
N PRO A 176 9.53 7.58 -18.78
CA PRO A 176 10.79 6.96 -18.33
C PRO A 176 11.38 7.58 -17.05
N HIS A 177 10.89 8.74 -16.63
CA HIS A 177 11.30 9.45 -15.40
C HIS A 177 10.44 9.08 -14.19
N LEU A 178 9.40 8.26 -14.38
CA LEU A 178 8.54 7.74 -13.31
C LEU A 178 8.82 6.27 -13.04
N VAL A 179 8.35 5.79 -11.88
CA VAL A 179 8.36 4.37 -11.56
C VAL A 179 7.05 3.75 -12.03
N ALA A 180 7.15 2.75 -12.92
CA ALA A 180 6.01 1.97 -13.38
C ALA A 180 6.05 0.57 -12.75
N ASN A 181 5.02 0.22 -11.97
CA ASN A 181 4.84 -1.09 -11.36
C ASN A 181 3.60 -1.80 -11.91
N THR A 182 3.42 -3.05 -11.48
CA THR A 182 2.19 -3.82 -11.70
C THR A 182 1.72 -4.40 -10.37
N TRP A 183 0.40 -4.55 -10.23
CA TRP A 183 -0.16 -5.29 -9.11
C TRP A 183 -0.04 -6.78 -9.36
N GLY A 184 0.44 -7.50 -8.37
CA GLY A 184 0.65 -8.92 -8.42
C GLY A 184 2.12 -9.34 -8.45
N GLY A 185 2.39 -10.55 -8.00
CA GLY A 185 3.71 -11.16 -7.93
C GLY A 185 4.09 -11.93 -9.18
N LYS A 186 5.25 -12.59 -9.12
CA LYS A 186 5.77 -13.44 -10.21
C LYS A 186 4.80 -14.61 -10.49
N GLY A 187 4.32 -14.69 -11.73
CA GLY A 187 3.40 -15.73 -12.19
C GLY A 187 1.91 -15.34 -12.09
N GLU A 188 1.59 -14.18 -11.51
CA GLU A 188 0.24 -13.63 -11.52
C GLU A 188 -0.02 -12.82 -12.79
N VAL A 189 -1.29 -12.78 -13.22
CA VAL A 189 -1.70 -11.93 -14.34
C VAL A 189 -1.78 -10.49 -13.82
N ALA A 190 -0.97 -9.61 -14.38
CA ALA A 190 -1.03 -8.18 -14.08
C ALA A 190 -2.30 -7.57 -14.70
N LEU A 191 -3.24 -7.20 -13.85
CA LEU A 191 -4.52 -6.57 -14.25
C LEU A 191 -4.52 -5.05 -14.01
N PHE A 192 -3.63 -4.57 -13.15
CA PHE A 192 -3.43 -3.16 -12.86
C PHE A 192 -1.95 -2.81 -12.94
N GLY A 193 -1.67 -1.62 -13.43
CA GLY A 193 -0.38 -0.96 -13.34
C GLY A 193 -0.50 0.33 -12.53
N ASP A 194 0.62 0.84 -12.06
CA ASP A 194 0.70 2.17 -11.43
C ASP A 194 1.91 2.95 -11.91
N LEU A 195 1.79 4.27 -11.86
CA LEU A 195 2.86 5.24 -12.09
C LEU A 195 2.99 6.14 -10.87
N GLY A 196 4.20 6.21 -10.32
CA GLY A 196 4.54 7.03 -9.17
C GLY A 196 5.87 7.75 -9.33
N PRO A 197 6.19 8.70 -8.43
CA PRO A 197 7.44 9.45 -8.50
C PRO A 197 8.66 8.57 -8.24
N THR A 198 9.76 8.85 -8.92
CA THR A 198 11.03 8.14 -8.75
C THR A 198 11.64 8.46 -7.38
N GLY A 199 12.31 7.47 -6.77
CA GLY A 199 12.98 7.62 -5.47
C GLY A 199 12.05 7.49 -4.26
N ILE A 200 10.75 7.37 -4.49
CA ILE A 200 9.76 7.17 -3.42
C ILE A 200 9.60 5.66 -3.20
N THR A 201 9.94 5.21 -2.00
CA THR A 201 9.85 3.82 -1.57
C THR A 201 9.48 3.76 -0.08
N LYS A 202 8.94 2.63 0.38
CA LYS A 202 8.72 2.39 1.82
C LYS A 202 10.02 2.61 2.62
N ARG A 203 11.17 2.18 2.10
CA ARG A 203 12.49 2.40 2.71
C ARG A 203 12.79 3.88 2.90
N HIS A 204 12.72 4.68 1.83
CA HIS A 204 12.98 6.12 1.90
C HIS A 204 12.09 6.81 2.95
N ALA A 205 10.81 6.46 2.97
CA ALA A 205 9.85 7.01 3.92
C ALA A 205 10.15 6.62 5.38
N ILE A 206 10.59 5.36 5.61
CA ILE A 206 11.06 4.91 6.94
C ILE A 206 12.29 5.72 7.37
N GLU A 207 13.28 5.89 6.49
CA GLU A 207 14.48 6.70 6.77
C GLU A 207 14.10 8.14 7.15
N VAL A 208 13.18 8.77 6.40
CA VAL A 208 12.65 10.12 6.71
C VAL A 208 11.96 10.17 8.08
N LEU A 209 11.12 9.16 8.39
CA LEU A 209 10.44 9.10 9.68
C LEU A 209 11.42 8.90 10.83
N LEU A 210 12.42 8.05 10.68
CA LEU A 210 13.45 7.80 11.70
C LEU A 210 14.28 9.07 11.96
N ASP A 211 14.66 9.80 10.92
CA ASP A 211 15.35 11.09 11.06
C ASP A 211 14.49 12.10 11.83
N TYR A 212 13.20 12.20 11.50
CA TYR A 212 12.26 13.07 12.20
C TYR A 212 12.11 12.71 13.68
N LEU A 213 12.05 11.40 13.99
CA LEU A 213 11.92 10.89 15.36
C LEU A 213 13.26 10.90 16.13
N HIS A 214 14.38 11.23 15.50
CA HIS A 214 15.74 11.07 16.04
C HIS A 214 16.00 9.65 16.56
N ALA A 215 15.50 8.65 15.81
CA ALA A 215 15.55 7.23 16.16
C ALA A 215 16.58 6.47 15.34
N ASP A 216 17.05 5.35 15.88
CA ASP A 216 18.04 4.50 15.23
C ASP A 216 17.34 3.32 14.52
N ALA A 217 17.77 2.99 13.31
CA ALA A 217 17.26 1.83 12.56
C ALA A 217 17.43 0.49 13.33
N LYS A 218 18.40 0.40 14.26
CA LYS A 218 18.61 -0.80 15.11
C LYS A 218 17.41 -1.12 16.03
N ASP A 219 16.54 -0.14 16.30
CA ASP A 219 15.37 -0.28 17.16
C ASP A 219 14.08 -0.51 16.34
N THR A 220 14.20 -0.88 15.06
CA THR A 220 13.07 -1.06 14.15
C THR A 220 12.72 -2.52 13.91
N ILE A 221 11.43 -2.79 13.74
CA ILE A 221 10.87 -4.10 13.38
C ILE A 221 9.87 -3.89 12.25
N SER A 222 9.95 -4.67 11.17
CA SER A 222 8.99 -4.62 10.07
C SER A 222 8.22 -5.93 9.91
N PHE A 223 6.97 -5.80 9.48
CA PHE A 223 6.07 -6.92 9.17
C PHE A 223 5.51 -6.76 7.76
N GLY A 224 5.57 -7.83 6.97
CA GLY A 224 5.05 -7.82 5.61
C GLY A 224 4.74 -9.22 5.09
N ASP A 225 4.02 -9.30 3.98
CA ASP A 225 3.65 -10.56 3.32
C ASP A 225 3.96 -10.58 1.82
N ALA A 226 4.26 -9.44 1.22
CA ALA A 226 4.42 -9.30 -0.22
C ALA A 226 5.82 -8.81 -0.63
N LYS A 227 6.16 -9.00 -1.90
CA LYS A 227 7.43 -8.56 -2.48
C LYS A 227 7.69 -7.06 -2.32
N ILE A 228 6.64 -6.24 -2.32
CA ILE A 228 6.77 -4.78 -2.16
C ILE A 228 7.30 -4.40 -0.78
N ASP A 229 7.16 -5.28 0.23
CA ASP A 229 7.61 -5.08 1.60
C ASP A 229 9.10 -5.33 1.78
N LEU A 230 9.77 -5.96 0.81
CA LEU A 230 11.22 -6.15 0.85
C LEU A 230 11.96 -4.83 1.05
N SER A 231 11.43 -3.72 0.53
CA SER A 231 12.02 -2.40 0.73
C SER A 231 12.00 -1.92 2.19
N MET A 232 11.07 -2.41 3.05
CA MET A 232 11.11 -2.21 4.50
C MET A 232 12.17 -3.10 5.14
N PHE A 233 12.27 -4.36 4.70
CA PHE A 233 13.23 -5.34 5.23
C PHE A 233 14.68 -4.90 4.98
N GLU A 234 14.94 -4.14 3.92
CA GLU A 234 16.27 -3.60 3.62
C GLU A 234 16.77 -2.54 4.61
N CYS A 235 15.90 -1.91 5.39
CA CYS A 235 16.26 -0.81 6.28
C CYS A 235 15.88 -1.03 7.76
N CYS A 236 15.05 -2.03 8.05
CA CYS A 236 14.69 -2.39 9.43
C CYS A 236 15.66 -3.41 10.02
N ALA A 237 15.85 -3.35 11.33
CA ALA A 237 16.80 -4.22 12.03
C ALA A 237 16.32 -5.66 12.20
N TYR A 238 14.99 -5.87 12.27
CA TYR A 238 14.38 -7.18 12.39
C TYR A 238 13.13 -7.28 11.52
N ASN A 239 13.02 -8.36 10.76
CA ASN A 239 12.03 -8.48 9.70
C ASN A 239 11.18 -9.73 9.90
N VAL A 240 9.88 -9.57 9.92
CA VAL A 240 8.91 -10.64 10.13
C VAL A 240 8.06 -10.83 8.89
N ALA A 241 8.09 -12.01 8.31
CA ALA A 241 7.16 -12.39 7.26
C ALA A 241 5.93 -13.07 7.85
N MET A 242 4.75 -12.67 7.35
CA MET A 242 3.49 -13.35 7.69
C MET A 242 3.43 -14.77 7.09
N GLY A 243 2.72 -15.69 7.76
CA GLY A 243 2.57 -17.06 7.32
C GLY A 243 1.89 -17.21 5.94
N ASN A 244 1.01 -16.29 5.58
CA ASN A 244 0.40 -16.19 4.26
C ASN A 244 1.32 -15.52 3.20
N GLY A 245 2.47 -15.01 3.61
CA GLY A 245 3.39 -14.31 2.71
C GLY A 245 3.98 -15.19 1.61
N GLY A 246 4.40 -14.55 0.52
CA GLY A 246 5.03 -15.20 -0.62
C GLY A 246 6.43 -15.75 -0.30
N PHE A 247 7.00 -16.52 -1.23
CA PHE A 247 8.31 -17.14 -1.04
C PHE A 247 9.42 -16.09 -0.83
N GLU A 248 9.44 -15.03 -1.63
CA GLU A 248 10.49 -14.01 -1.63
C GLU A 248 10.59 -13.28 -0.28
N ILE A 249 9.45 -12.90 0.31
CA ILE A 249 9.42 -12.19 1.59
C ILE A 249 9.81 -13.12 2.75
N LYS A 250 9.39 -14.40 2.70
CA LYS A 250 9.76 -15.40 3.70
C LYS A 250 11.25 -15.74 3.67
N GLU A 251 11.87 -15.77 2.50
CA GLU A 251 13.30 -15.99 2.34
C GLU A 251 14.14 -14.83 2.91
N ALA A 252 13.60 -13.60 2.85
CA ALA A 252 14.27 -12.40 3.34
C ALA A 252 14.03 -12.11 4.84
N ALA A 253 13.11 -12.83 5.49
CA ALA A 253 12.71 -12.56 6.87
C ALA A 253 13.66 -13.21 7.89
N ASP A 254 13.84 -12.52 9.04
CA ASP A 254 14.50 -13.09 10.23
C ASP A 254 13.60 -14.07 10.98
N TYR A 255 12.28 -13.88 10.88
CA TYR A 255 11.26 -14.73 11.48
C TYR A 255 10.03 -14.85 10.59
N ILE A 256 9.48 -16.05 10.49
CA ILE A 256 8.20 -16.29 9.83
C ILE A 256 7.17 -16.62 10.92
N THR A 257 6.14 -15.80 11.02
CA THR A 257 5.04 -16.02 11.96
C THR A 257 3.91 -16.85 11.34
N ASP A 258 2.84 -17.06 12.08
CA ASP A 258 1.64 -17.77 11.59
C ASP A 258 0.88 -16.93 10.53
N ASP A 259 -0.11 -17.55 9.88
CA ASP A 259 -0.98 -16.87 8.91
C ASP A 259 -1.74 -15.70 9.57
N VAL A 260 -2.08 -14.69 8.78
CA VAL A 260 -2.85 -13.52 9.26
C VAL A 260 -4.17 -13.95 9.91
N ASN A 261 -4.79 -15.03 9.43
CA ASN A 261 -6.02 -15.60 9.98
C ASN A 261 -5.81 -16.54 11.19
N GLU A 262 -4.56 -16.80 11.55
CA GLU A 262 -4.15 -17.67 12.65
C GLU A 262 -3.45 -16.90 13.78
N ASP A 263 -3.88 -15.66 14.02
CA ASP A 263 -3.29 -14.74 15.01
C ASP A 263 -1.80 -14.42 14.79
N GLY A 264 -1.32 -14.49 13.55
CA GLY A 264 0.10 -14.37 13.21
C GLY A 264 0.76 -13.11 13.78
N LEU A 265 0.09 -11.94 13.67
CA LEU A 265 0.62 -10.68 14.21
C LEU A 265 0.72 -10.73 15.74
N TYR A 266 -0.33 -11.19 16.42
CA TYR A 266 -0.35 -11.32 17.88
C TYR A 266 0.74 -12.27 18.38
N ASN A 267 0.89 -13.42 17.73
CA ASN A 267 1.88 -14.44 18.08
C ASN A 267 3.31 -13.90 17.91
N ALA A 268 3.57 -13.16 16.83
CA ALA A 268 4.86 -12.53 16.61
C ALA A 268 5.17 -11.45 17.66
N PHE A 269 4.19 -10.61 18.04
CA PHE A 269 4.38 -9.59 19.08
C PHE A 269 4.74 -10.21 20.41
N LYS A 270 4.12 -11.35 20.76
CA LYS A 270 4.50 -12.14 21.95
C LYS A 270 5.91 -12.72 21.85
N TYR A 271 6.22 -13.32 20.71
CA TYR A 271 7.55 -13.91 20.48
C TYR A 271 8.66 -12.87 20.62
N LEU A 272 8.45 -11.69 20.07
CA LEU A 272 9.38 -10.56 20.13
C LEU A 272 9.32 -9.78 21.45
N LYS A 273 8.46 -10.17 22.38
CA LYS A 273 8.27 -9.53 23.70
C LYS A 273 7.88 -8.04 23.60
N LEU A 274 7.11 -7.70 22.60
CA LEU A 274 6.51 -6.38 22.45
C LEU A 274 5.28 -6.21 23.34
N ILE A 275 4.68 -7.37 23.71
CA ILE A 275 3.51 -7.49 24.61
C ILE A 275 3.71 -8.58 25.64
#